data_dcbac33598a558302842737c1f8bb19a
#
_entry.id   dcbac33598a558302842737c1f8bb19a
#
_cell.length_a   1.000
_cell.length_b   1.000
_cell.length_c   1.000
_cell.angle_alpha   90.00
_cell.angle_beta   90.00
_cell.angle_gamma   90.00
#
_symmetry.space_group_name_H-M   'P 1'
#
loop_
_entity.id
_entity.type
_entity.pdbx_description
1 polymer ?
#
loop_
_entity_poly.entity_id
_entity_poly.type
_entity_poly.pdbx_seq_one_letter_code
_entity_poly.pdbx_strand_id
1 'polypeptide(L)'
;GVYIHIPFCLSRCAYCGFISYPSDPNLESRYLNAVTEEITSSDISPIQELEETPRDLDTIYIGGGTPSVLSPQNLNQLIGSVSKKFNLVHPVEITIEVNPGTYREEEFFLCREIGINRISIGAQSLNDQELKAMGRRHSVDDFLRTFYAVRSAGFDNVSVDLLAGFPGQTLKSVMNSLKGIIDLGPEHISVYLLEVKGGSKLEKSVHLRQVELLDDDLIADMYEAIGLELCSKGFEQYEISNFSKQGMESKHNLKYWTDQVFLGFGVAAHGMTGRTRYANTETLQSYIEGISAKRPITTSMEDLDPMNRFRDALIMGLRLNTGVDLALIGSRYGFDARLFVKETLCGLENLDLFVIERDRTKLTDRGRLLSNIIFSRFV
;
A
#
# COMPACT_ATOMS: atom_id res chain seq x y z
N GLY A 1 5.93 10.45 -6.96
CA GLY A 1 6.47 9.14 -6.51
C GLY A 1 6.49 8.10 -7.61
N VAL A 2 7.28 7.04 -7.41
CA VAL A 2 7.31 5.87 -8.30
C VAL A 2 6.96 4.61 -7.52
N TYR A 3 6.00 3.83 -8.03
CA TYR A 3 5.70 2.47 -7.59
C TYR A 3 6.21 1.46 -8.62
N ILE A 4 6.92 0.43 -8.17
CA ILE A 4 7.38 -0.67 -9.02
C ILE A 4 6.74 -1.96 -8.52
N HIS A 5 5.92 -2.59 -9.37
CA HIS A 5 5.27 -3.86 -9.05
C HIS A 5 6.18 -5.04 -9.33
N ILE A 6 6.40 -5.90 -8.34
CA ILE A 6 7.12 -7.16 -8.48
C ILE A 6 6.13 -8.31 -8.29
N PRO A 7 5.75 -9.01 -9.36
CA PRO A 7 4.65 -9.99 -9.31
C PRO A 7 5.07 -11.38 -8.85
N PHE A 8 6.24 -11.56 -8.27
CA PHE A 8 6.76 -12.88 -7.92
C PHE A 8 6.55 -13.20 -6.44
N CYS A 9 6.18 -14.46 -6.15
CA CYS A 9 6.06 -14.99 -4.80
C CYS A 9 6.59 -16.42 -4.75
N LEU A 10 7.14 -16.80 -3.59
CA LEU A 10 7.47 -18.23 -3.33
C LEU A 10 6.23 -19.09 -3.13
N SER A 11 5.11 -18.49 -2.68
CA SER A 11 3.79 -19.13 -2.57
C SER A 11 2.71 -18.06 -2.51
N ARG A 12 1.49 -18.38 -2.98
CA ARG A 12 0.34 -17.48 -2.89
C ARG A 12 -0.44 -17.77 -1.61
N CYS A 13 -0.61 -16.75 -0.78
CA CYS A 13 -1.42 -16.79 0.44
C CYS A 13 -2.90 -17.08 0.15
N ALA A 14 -3.63 -17.61 1.13
CA ALA A 14 -5.04 -18.01 0.94
C ALA A 14 -5.96 -16.81 0.63
N TYR A 15 -5.68 -15.66 1.20
CA TYR A 15 -6.49 -14.43 1.10
C TYR A 15 -6.02 -13.47 -0.01
N CYS A 16 -4.87 -13.75 -0.66
CA CYS A 16 -4.22 -12.79 -1.55
C CYS A 16 -5.02 -12.54 -2.83
N GLY A 17 -5.35 -11.26 -3.08
CA GLY A 17 -5.95 -10.79 -4.32
C GLY A 17 -4.95 -10.22 -5.33
N PHE A 18 -3.68 -10.07 -4.94
CA PHE A 18 -2.68 -9.52 -5.85
C PHE A 18 -2.33 -10.51 -6.98
N ILE A 19 -2.01 -9.93 -8.14
CA ILE A 19 -1.45 -10.68 -9.26
C ILE A 19 -0.07 -11.16 -8.86
N SER A 20 0.10 -12.48 -8.81
CA SER A 20 1.35 -13.09 -8.43
C SER A 20 1.64 -14.36 -9.21
N TYR A 21 2.91 -14.56 -9.54
CA TYR A 21 3.45 -15.69 -10.28
C TYR A 21 4.50 -16.41 -9.42
N PRO A 22 4.68 -17.72 -9.59
CA PRO A 22 5.80 -18.41 -8.97
C PRO A 22 7.13 -17.78 -9.37
N SER A 23 8.04 -17.62 -8.40
CA SER A 23 9.40 -17.16 -8.64
C SER A 23 10.14 -18.16 -9.54
N ASP A 24 10.70 -17.65 -10.64
CA ASP A 24 11.53 -18.38 -11.61
C ASP A 24 12.63 -17.43 -12.13
N PRO A 25 13.92 -17.77 -11.99
CA PRO A 25 15.03 -16.86 -12.31
C PRO A 25 15.05 -16.38 -13.77
N ASN A 26 14.64 -17.21 -14.73
CA ASN A 26 14.61 -16.81 -16.14
C ASN A 26 13.46 -15.83 -16.40
N LEU A 27 12.30 -16.10 -15.80
CA LEU A 27 11.13 -15.23 -15.92
C LEU A 27 11.36 -13.90 -15.23
N GLU A 28 11.97 -13.90 -14.04
CA GLU A 28 12.39 -12.71 -13.29
C GLU A 28 13.34 -11.84 -14.12
N SER A 29 14.39 -12.42 -14.71
CA SER A 29 15.34 -11.69 -15.54
C SER A 29 14.66 -11.03 -16.76
N ARG A 30 13.78 -11.75 -17.45
CA ARG A 30 13.01 -11.19 -18.58
C ARG A 30 12.08 -10.07 -18.13
N TYR A 31 11.44 -10.24 -16.99
CA TYR A 31 10.56 -9.22 -16.41
C TYR A 31 11.32 -7.97 -15.99
N LEU A 32 12.44 -8.10 -15.29
CA LEU A 32 13.28 -6.99 -14.85
C LEU A 32 13.80 -6.16 -16.05
N ASN A 33 14.19 -6.82 -17.13
CA ASN A 33 14.57 -6.14 -18.36
C ASN A 33 13.40 -5.36 -18.96
N ALA A 34 12.19 -5.93 -18.95
CA ALA A 34 11.00 -5.26 -19.43
C ALA A 34 10.63 -4.05 -18.55
N VAL A 35 10.67 -4.15 -17.21
CA VAL A 35 10.42 -3.02 -16.30
C VAL A 35 11.48 -1.92 -16.49
N THR A 36 12.74 -2.30 -16.62
CA THR A 36 13.84 -1.34 -16.90
C THR A 36 13.61 -0.58 -18.21
N GLU A 37 13.20 -1.28 -19.25
CA GLU A 37 12.85 -0.68 -20.56
C GLU A 37 11.62 0.23 -20.41
N GLU A 38 10.56 -0.20 -19.72
CA GLU A 38 9.39 0.63 -19.47
C GLU A 38 9.77 1.94 -18.77
N ILE A 39 10.55 1.87 -17.68
CA ILE A 39 10.99 3.06 -16.95
C ILE A 39 11.78 3.99 -17.85
N THR A 40 12.75 3.48 -18.61
CA THR A 40 13.65 4.31 -19.43
C THR A 40 12.97 4.91 -20.65
N SER A 41 12.02 4.18 -21.25
CA SER A 41 11.29 4.62 -22.45
C SER A 41 9.98 5.37 -22.14
N SER A 42 9.54 5.42 -20.87
CA SER A 42 8.27 6.06 -20.49
C SER A 42 8.23 7.52 -20.92
N ASP A 43 7.08 7.93 -21.47
CA ASP A 43 6.77 9.33 -21.75
C ASP A 43 6.28 10.00 -20.47
N ILE A 44 6.96 11.04 -20.03
CA ILE A 44 6.60 11.85 -18.86
C ILE A 44 6.00 13.20 -19.24
N SER A 45 5.76 13.44 -20.54
CA SER A 45 5.18 14.70 -21.02
C SER A 45 3.85 15.06 -20.35
N PRO A 46 2.94 14.10 -20.06
CA PRO A 46 1.70 14.43 -19.36
C PRO A 46 1.88 15.00 -17.95
N ILE A 47 2.99 14.67 -17.28
CA ILE A 47 3.33 15.22 -15.96
C ILE A 47 3.96 16.61 -16.12
N GLN A 48 4.74 16.83 -17.18
CA GLN A 48 5.44 18.09 -17.42
C GLN A 48 4.51 19.29 -17.60
N GLU A 49 3.26 19.05 -18.01
CA GLU A 49 2.24 20.10 -18.14
C GLU A 49 1.63 20.53 -16.80
N LEU A 50 1.83 19.75 -15.73
CA LEU A 50 1.14 19.90 -14.45
C LEU A 50 2.05 20.28 -13.29
N GLU A 51 3.34 20.02 -13.38
CA GLU A 51 4.30 20.25 -12.30
C GLU A 51 5.46 21.15 -12.78
N GLU A 52 5.92 22.05 -11.90
CA GLU A 52 7.07 22.91 -12.17
C GLU A 52 8.37 22.10 -12.32
N THR A 53 8.45 20.95 -11.62
CA THR A 53 9.62 20.05 -11.63
C THR A 53 9.21 18.60 -11.89
N PRO A 54 8.71 18.27 -13.09
CA PRO A 54 8.07 16.99 -13.39
C PRO A 54 9.00 15.78 -13.29
N ARG A 55 10.30 15.98 -13.18
CA ARG A 55 11.31 14.92 -13.01
C ARG A 55 11.73 14.71 -11.56
N ASP A 56 11.31 15.56 -10.65
CA ASP A 56 11.71 15.47 -9.24
C ASP A 56 10.92 14.36 -8.55
N LEU A 57 11.65 13.48 -7.87
CA LEU A 57 11.11 12.29 -7.25
C LEU A 57 11.61 12.16 -5.82
N ASP A 58 10.68 12.07 -4.89
CA ASP A 58 10.94 11.99 -3.45
C ASP A 58 10.64 10.61 -2.85
N THR A 59 9.97 9.71 -3.63
CA THR A 59 9.66 8.35 -3.17
C THR A 59 9.81 7.31 -4.27
N ILE A 60 10.39 6.15 -3.93
CA ILE A 60 10.37 4.90 -4.72
C ILE A 60 9.80 3.81 -3.82
N TYR A 61 8.76 3.14 -4.25
CA TYR A 61 8.14 2.03 -3.53
C TYR A 61 8.17 0.76 -4.38
N ILE A 62 8.85 -0.28 -3.90
CA ILE A 62 8.95 -1.57 -4.58
C ILE A 62 8.09 -2.55 -3.80
N GLY A 63 6.95 -2.93 -4.38
CA GLY A 63 5.92 -3.74 -3.74
C GLY A 63 5.27 -4.76 -4.66
N GLY A 64 4.15 -5.35 -4.20
CA GLY A 64 3.29 -6.23 -4.98
C GLY A 64 3.18 -7.66 -4.49
N GLY A 65 3.83 -8.61 -5.14
CA GLY A 65 3.90 -9.99 -4.69
C GLY A 65 4.85 -10.15 -3.51
N THR A 66 6.13 -10.24 -3.80
CA THR A 66 7.20 -10.32 -2.79
C THR A 66 8.50 -9.79 -3.40
N PRO A 67 8.77 -8.50 -3.34
CA PRO A 67 9.99 -7.93 -3.92
C PRO A 67 11.29 -8.54 -3.41
N SER A 68 11.30 -9.03 -2.18
CA SER A 68 12.45 -9.69 -1.55
C SER A 68 12.73 -11.12 -2.05
N VAL A 69 12.07 -11.60 -3.12
CA VAL A 69 12.55 -12.76 -3.87
C VAL A 69 13.66 -12.37 -4.87
N LEU A 70 13.72 -11.08 -5.24
CA LEU A 70 14.78 -10.55 -6.10
C LEU A 70 16.05 -10.31 -5.31
N SER A 71 17.20 -10.55 -5.93
CA SER A 71 18.48 -10.20 -5.31
C SER A 71 18.64 -8.69 -5.13
N PRO A 72 19.44 -8.21 -4.15
CA PRO A 72 19.77 -6.79 -4.02
C PRO A 72 20.38 -6.18 -5.29
N GLN A 73 21.10 -6.95 -6.09
CA GLN A 73 21.63 -6.52 -7.39
C GLN A 73 20.51 -6.20 -8.39
N ASN A 74 19.47 -7.03 -8.43
CA ASN A 74 18.30 -6.79 -9.26
C ASN A 74 17.52 -5.55 -8.82
N LEU A 75 17.39 -5.34 -7.50
CA LEU A 75 16.78 -4.11 -6.96
C LEU A 75 17.62 -2.87 -7.31
N ASN A 76 18.95 -2.96 -7.24
CA ASN A 76 19.85 -1.88 -7.64
C ASN A 76 19.69 -1.51 -9.12
N GLN A 77 19.49 -2.49 -10.00
CA GLN A 77 19.20 -2.23 -11.42
C GLN A 77 17.93 -1.40 -11.59
N LEU A 78 16.83 -1.75 -10.87
CA LEU A 78 15.58 -1.03 -10.93
C LEU A 78 15.72 0.39 -10.37
N ILE A 79 16.29 0.56 -9.19
CA ILE A 79 16.53 1.88 -8.57
C ILE A 79 17.41 2.72 -9.48
N GLY A 80 18.46 2.12 -10.07
CA GLY A 80 19.35 2.79 -11.00
C GLY A 80 18.65 3.24 -12.28
N SER A 81 17.69 2.48 -12.81
CA SER A 81 16.89 2.91 -13.97
C SER A 81 15.99 4.11 -13.65
N VAL A 82 15.40 4.13 -12.46
CA VAL A 82 14.61 5.28 -11.96
C VAL A 82 15.52 6.51 -11.81
N SER A 83 16.67 6.36 -11.14
CA SER A 83 17.62 7.47 -10.92
C SER A 83 18.21 8.06 -12.19
N LYS A 84 18.29 7.29 -13.29
CA LYS A 84 18.70 7.79 -14.61
C LYS A 84 17.60 8.59 -15.31
N LYS A 85 16.35 8.25 -15.05
CA LYS A 85 15.17 8.88 -15.68
C LYS A 85 14.70 10.13 -14.94
N PHE A 86 14.76 10.09 -13.60
CA PHE A 86 14.22 11.10 -12.70
C PHE A 86 15.32 11.71 -11.81
N ASN A 87 15.07 12.93 -11.33
CA ASN A 87 15.90 13.57 -10.32
C ASN A 87 15.46 13.12 -8.93
N LEU A 88 16.30 12.43 -8.19
CA LEU A 88 15.98 12.06 -6.81
C LEU A 88 16.19 13.27 -5.89
N VAL A 89 15.12 13.74 -5.26
CA VAL A 89 15.12 14.85 -4.30
C VAL A 89 15.36 14.28 -2.90
N HIS A 90 16.52 14.58 -2.35
CA HIS A 90 16.91 14.09 -1.03
C HIS A 90 16.27 14.92 0.11
N PRO A 91 15.85 14.24 1.20
CA PRO A 91 15.92 12.80 1.42
C PRO A 91 14.80 12.03 0.71
N VAL A 92 15.18 11.17 -0.24
CA VAL A 92 14.25 10.27 -0.92
C VAL A 92 13.88 9.08 -0.02
N GLU A 93 12.59 8.70 0.02
CA GLU A 93 12.14 7.46 0.65
C GLU A 93 12.21 6.32 -0.38
N ILE A 94 13.01 5.30 -0.12
CA ILE A 94 13.06 4.08 -0.93
C ILE A 94 12.62 2.91 -0.08
N THR A 95 11.40 2.41 -0.35
CA THR A 95 10.76 1.32 0.38
C THR A 95 10.82 0.01 -0.39
N ILE A 96 11.04 -1.09 0.32
CA ILE A 96 10.83 -2.46 -0.19
C ILE A 96 9.92 -3.23 0.75
N GLU A 97 9.00 -4.02 0.16
CA GLU A 97 8.23 -5.03 0.89
C GLU A 97 9.03 -6.34 1.02
N VAL A 98 9.01 -6.90 2.22
CA VAL A 98 9.78 -8.09 2.58
C VAL A 98 8.85 -9.14 3.19
N ASN A 99 8.91 -10.37 2.66
CA ASN A 99 8.34 -11.51 3.37
C ASN A 99 9.41 -12.16 4.27
N PRO A 100 9.08 -12.49 5.53
CA PRO A 100 10.02 -13.12 6.44
C PRO A 100 10.66 -14.38 5.86
N GLY A 101 11.97 -14.53 6.08
CA GLY A 101 12.75 -15.68 5.62
C GLY A 101 13.11 -15.67 4.12
N THR A 102 12.83 -14.60 3.37
CA THR A 102 13.24 -14.48 1.95
C THR A 102 14.67 -14.00 1.79
N TYR A 103 15.14 -13.17 2.72
CA TYR A 103 16.49 -12.66 2.78
C TYR A 103 17.24 -13.17 4.00
N ARG A 104 18.54 -13.34 3.87
CA ARG A 104 19.52 -13.51 4.96
C ARG A 104 19.99 -12.12 5.39
N GLU A 105 20.69 -12.06 6.50
CA GLU A 105 21.16 -10.80 7.09
C GLU A 105 22.05 -9.99 6.13
N GLU A 106 22.94 -10.64 5.39
CA GLU A 106 23.87 -9.99 4.46
C GLU A 106 23.14 -9.25 3.34
N GLU A 107 21.96 -9.74 2.91
CA GLU A 107 21.18 -9.13 1.85
C GLU A 107 20.55 -7.82 2.32
N PHE A 108 20.24 -7.66 3.61
CA PHE A 108 19.76 -6.39 4.15
C PHE A 108 20.86 -5.32 4.19
N PHE A 109 22.12 -5.69 4.50
CA PHE A 109 23.24 -4.74 4.36
C PHE A 109 23.39 -4.26 2.92
N LEU A 110 23.32 -5.15 1.93
CA LEU A 110 23.35 -4.77 0.52
C LEU A 110 22.17 -3.88 0.13
N CYS A 111 20.97 -4.16 0.64
CA CYS A 111 19.80 -3.29 0.45
C CYS A 111 20.04 -1.88 0.98
N ARG A 112 20.69 -1.75 2.14
CA ARG A 112 21.05 -0.44 2.71
C ARG A 112 22.06 0.30 1.85
N GLU A 113 23.09 -0.39 1.35
CA GLU A 113 24.14 0.17 0.48
C GLU A 113 23.59 0.72 -0.84
N ILE A 114 22.58 0.09 -1.42
CA ILE A 114 21.93 0.56 -2.66
C ILE A 114 20.90 1.68 -2.44
N GLY A 115 20.77 2.18 -1.20
CA GLY A 115 19.97 3.34 -0.86
C GLY A 115 18.55 3.04 -0.36
N ILE A 116 18.14 1.78 -0.23
CA ILE A 116 16.88 1.43 0.43
C ILE A 116 16.97 1.90 1.89
N ASN A 117 15.95 2.63 2.35
CA ASN A 117 15.96 3.25 3.68
C ASN A 117 14.68 3.00 4.47
N ARG A 118 13.69 2.30 3.89
CA ARG A 118 12.48 1.85 4.57
C ARG A 118 12.17 0.40 4.20
N ILE A 119 11.87 -0.43 5.20
CA ILE A 119 11.48 -1.84 5.03
C ILE A 119 10.05 -2.03 5.54
N SER A 120 9.17 -2.71 4.75
CA SER A 120 7.86 -3.18 5.21
C SER A 120 7.87 -4.69 5.31
N ILE A 121 7.69 -5.24 6.51
CA ILE A 121 7.78 -6.68 6.78
C ILE A 121 6.38 -7.25 6.95
N GLY A 122 5.99 -8.16 6.08
CA GLY A 122 4.69 -8.84 6.11
C GLY A 122 4.63 -9.93 7.20
N ALA A 123 4.52 -9.56 8.47
CA ALA A 123 4.37 -10.52 9.58
C ALA A 123 3.00 -11.20 9.55
N GLN A 124 1.94 -10.45 9.39
CA GLN A 124 0.52 -10.82 9.36
C GLN A 124 -0.03 -11.34 10.70
N SER A 125 0.69 -12.17 11.42
CA SER A 125 0.37 -12.68 12.75
C SER A 125 1.64 -13.15 13.47
N LEU A 126 1.64 -13.16 14.82
CA LEU A 126 2.64 -13.83 15.65
C LEU A 126 2.10 -15.15 16.25
N ASN A 127 1.30 -15.88 15.44
CA ASN A 127 0.77 -17.20 15.78
C ASN A 127 0.98 -18.14 14.59
N ASP A 128 1.79 -19.18 14.76
CA ASP A 128 2.13 -20.12 13.67
C ASP A 128 0.91 -20.88 13.13
N GLN A 129 -0.12 -21.11 13.94
CA GLN A 129 -1.36 -21.75 13.48
C GLN A 129 -2.14 -20.81 12.55
N GLU A 130 -2.22 -19.52 12.89
CA GLU A 130 -2.84 -18.50 12.04
C GLU A 130 -2.05 -18.31 10.74
N LEU A 131 -0.72 -18.19 10.82
CA LEU A 131 0.16 -18.10 9.64
C LEU A 131 -0.03 -19.29 8.70
N LYS A 132 -0.11 -20.50 9.23
CA LYS A 132 -0.38 -21.71 8.45
C LYS A 132 -1.76 -21.67 7.79
N ALA A 133 -2.79 -21.26 8.50
CA ALA A 133 -4.15 -21.11 7.98
C ALA A 133 -4.21 -20.05 6.87
N MET A 134 -3.49 -18.94 7.01
CA MET A 134 -3.31 -17.89 6.01
C MET A 134 -2.51 -18.36 4.78
N GLY A 135 -1.90 -19.52 4.82
CA GLY A 135 -1.03 -20.05 3.76
C GLY A 135 0.34 -19.36 3.69
N ARG A 136 0.79 -18.77 4.81
CA ARG A 136 2.14 -18.20 4.92
C ARG A 136 3.17 -19.32 5.04
N ARG A 137 4.36 -19.12 4.46
CA ARG A 137 5.46 -20.08 4.51
C ARG A 137 6.36 -19.88 5.71
N HIS A 138 6.44 -18.66 6.20
CA HIS A 138 7.28 -18.30 7.33
C HIS A 138 6.60 -18.63 8.66
N SER A 139 7.41 -18.86 9.67
CA SER A 139 7.03 -18.99 11.07
C SER A 139 7.21 -17.66 11.81
N VAL A 140 6.71 -17.60 13.04
CA VAL A 140 6.99 -16.46 13.95
C VAL A 140 8.51 -16.28 14.16
N ASP A 141 9.25 -17.37 14.25
CA ASP A 141 10.72 -17.32 14.43
C ASP A 141 11.42 -16.78 13.17
N ASP A 142 10.94 -17.09 11.95
CA ASP A 142 11.44 -16.48 10.70
C ASP A 142 11.19 -14.96 10.69
N PHE A 143 10.02 -14.52 11.18
CA PHE A 143 9.72 -13.10 11.29
C PHE A 143 10.67 -12.40 12.28
N LEU A 144 10.87 -12.96 13.47
CA LEU A 144 11.77 -12.39 14.46
C LEU A 144 13.20 -12.31 13.93
N ARG A 145 13.71 -13.38 13.31
CA ARG A 145 15.04 -13.36 12.67
C ARG A 145 15.13 -12.28 11.62
N THR A 146 14.12 -12.14 10.75
CA THR A 146 14.09 -11.11 9.71
C THR A 146 14.10 -9.71 10.32
N PHE A 147 13.28 -9.46 11.34
CA PHE A 147 13.22 -8.16 12.02
C PHE A 147 14.56 -7.77 12.63
N TYR A 148 15.21 -8.68 13.34
CA TYR A 148 16.53 -8.42 13.94
C TYR A 148 17.63 -8.25 12.88
N ALA A 149 17.59 -9.00 11.77
CA ALA A 149 18.52 -8.83 10.67
C ALA A 149 18.36 -7.44 10.00
N VAL A 150 17.12 -6.97 9.81
CA VAL A 150 16.84 -5.61 9.31
C VAL A 150 17.42 -4.56 10.27
N ARG A 151 17.22 -4.71 11.60
CA ARG A 151 17.80 -3.79 12.58
C ARG A 151 19.33 -3.83 12.61
N SER A 152 19.93 -5.03 12.54
CA SER A 152 21.39 -5.23 12.47
C SER A 152 22.00 -4.52 11.26
N ALA A 153 21.30 -4.51 10.11
CA ALA A 153 21.72 -3.80 8.92
C ALA A 153 21.55 -2.27 9.00
N GLY A 154 21.08 -1.73 10.13
CA GLY A 154 20.99 -0.29 10.40
C GLY A 154 19.74 0.39 9.83
N PHE A 155 18.66 -0.35 9.60
CA PHE A 155 17.37 0.26 9.27
C PHE A 155 16.67 0.78 10.54
N ASP A 156 16.34 2.05 10.50
CA ASP A 156 15.63 2.81 11.56
C ASP A 156 14.22 3.25 11.15
N ASN A 157 13.77 2.88 9.96
CA ASN A 157 12.40 3.05 9.46
C ASN A 157 11.87 1.68 9.00
N VAL A 158 11.24 0.98 9.95
CA VAL A 158 10.72 -0.37 9.74
C VAL A 158 9.22 -0.38 9.98
N SER A 159 8.48 -0.86 8.98
CA SER A 159 7.05 -1.15 9.05
C SER A 159 6.84 -2.63 9.27
N VAL A 160 5.81 -2.97 10.06
CA VAL A 160 5.34 -4.35 10.22
C VAL A 160 3.86 -4.41 9.87
N ASP A 161 3.50 -5.35 9.00
CA ASP A 161 2.11 -5.53 8.57
C ASP A 161 1.43 -6.61 9.40
N LEU A 162 0.26 -6.30 9.95
CA LEU A 162 -0.62 -7.19 10.73
C LEU A 162 -1.95 -7.36 9.99
N LEU A 163 -2.45 -8.61 9.90
CA LEU A 163 -3.77 -8.93 9.36
C LEU A 163 -4.71 -9.27 10.51
N ALA A 164 -5.83 -8.57 10.60
CA ALA A 164 -6.91 -8.82 11.53
C ALA A 164 -8.19 -9.28 10.82
N GLY A 165 -9.02 -10.07 11.50
CA GLY A 165 -10.28 -10.56 10.96
C GLY A 165 -10.17 -11.85 10.13
N PHE A 166 -9.00 -12.52 10.11
CA PHE A 166 -8.86 -13.79 9.40
C PHE A 166 -9.62 -14.91 10.16
N PRO A 167 -10.30 -15.83 9.45
CA PRO A 167 -11.01 -16.96 10.06
C PRO A 167 -10.16 -17.73 11.07
N GLY A 168 -10.73 -17.95 12.26
CA GLY A 168 -10.04 -18.62 13.36
C GLY A 168 -9.25 -17.67 14.29
N GLN A 169 -9.09 -16.41 13.96
CA GLN A 169 -8.55 -15.41 14.89
C GLN A 169 -9.57 -15.08 16.00
N THR A 170 -9.05 -14.67 17.13
CA THR A 170 -9.81 -14.11 18.25
C THR A 170 -9.25 -12.75 18.61
N LEU A 171 -10.03 -11.88 19.26
CA LEU A 171 -9.54 -10.60 19.78
C LEU A 171 -8.24 -10.82 20.61
N LYS A 172 -8.20 -11.84 21.44
CA LYS A 172 -7.01 -12.17 22.26
C LYS A 172 -5.79 -12.52 21.40
N SER A 173 -5.95 -13.33 20.35
CA SER A 173 -4.82 -13.75 19.51
C SER A 173 -4.26 -12.59 18.70
N VAL A 174 -5.12 -11.73 18.15
CA VAL A 174 -4.73 -10.53 17.43
C VAL A 174 -4.00 -9.55 18.36
N MET A 175 -4.54 -9.30 19.55
CA MET A 175 -3.90 -8.42 20.54
C MET A 175 -2.58 -8.95 21.05
N ASN A 176 -2.40 -10.26 21.18
CA ASN A 176 -1.10 -10.86 21.52
C ASN A 176 -0.07 -10.64 20.41
N SER A 177 -0.48 -10.82 19.13
CA SER A 177 0.39 -10.54 17.98
C SER A 177 0.78 -9.06 17.94
N LEU A 178 -0.19 -8.16 18.13
CA LEU A 178 0.06 -6.72 18.16
C LEU A 178 1.06 -6.34 19.25
N LYS A 179 0.88 -6.82 20.49
CA LYS A 179 1.79 -6.54 21.61
C LYS A 179 3.20 -7.02 21.32
N GLY A 180 3.34 -8.25 20.80
CA GLY A 180 4.65 -8.76 20.40
C GLY A 180 5.32 -7.92 19.32
N ILE A 181 4.55 -7.39 18.34
CA ILE A 181 5.08 -6.46 17.33
C ILE A 181 5.50 -5.13 17.97
N ILE A 182 4.67 -4.55 18.84
CA ILE A 182 4.98 -3.29 19.53
C ILE A 182 6.26 -3.40 20.37
N ASP A 183 6.44 -4.53 21.06
CA ASP A 183 7.62 -4.78 21.92
C ASP A 183 8.94 -4.84 21.12
N LEU A 184 8.88 -5.16 19.82
CA LEU A 184 10.04 -5.08 18.93
C LEU A 184 10.42 -3.63 18.54
N GLY A 185 9.54 -2.67 18.78
CA GLY A 185 9.77 -1.25 18.57
C GLY A 185 9.86 -0.80 17.11
N PRO A 186 8.96 -1.23 16.21
CA PRO A 186 8.93 -0.67 14.85
C PRO A 186 8.53 0.81 14.87
N GLU A 187 8.81 1.51 13.78
CA GLU A 187 8.41 2.91 13.59
C GLU A 187 7.01 3.02 12.98
N HIS A 188 6.56 1.98 12.29
CA HIS A 188 5.31 1.97 11.57
C HIS A 188 4.63 0.59 11.68
N ILE A 189 3.31 0.56 11.77
CA ILE A 189 2.51 -0.68 11.78
C ILE A 189 1.34 -0.47 10.83
N SER A 190 1.23 -1.36 9.83
CA SER A 190 0.05 -1.44 8.96
C SER A 190 -0.90 -2.50 9.51
N VAL A 191 -2.16 -2.14 9.70
CA VAL A 191 -3.21 -3.05 10.18
C VAL A 191 -4.25 -3.19 9.07
N TYR A 192 -4.26 -4.35 8.45
CA TYR A 192 -5.24 -4.66 7.41
C TYR A 192 -6.37 -5.50 7.99
N LEU A 193 -7.60 -5.07 7.79
CA LEU A 193 -8.75 -5.93 8.00
C LEU A 193 -8.89 -6.88 6.80
N LEU A 194 -9.24 -8.13 7.08
CA LEU A 194 -9.43 -9.12 6.02
C LEU A 194 -10.53 -8.67 5.06
N GLU A 195 -10.18 -8.64 3.79
CA GLU A 195 -11.14 -8.53 2.70
C GLU A 195 -11.08 -9.80 1.84
N VAL A 196 -12.23 -10.44 1.64
CA VAL A 196 -12.31 -11.65 0.80
C VAL A 196 -12.23 -11.22 -0.67
N LYS A 197 -11.07 -11.39 -1.27
CA LYS A 197 -10.84 -11.01 -2.67
C LYS A 197 -11.29 -12.09 -3.64
N GLY A 198 -11.93 -11.66 -4.72
CA GLY A 198 -12.34 -12.53 -5.82
C GLY A 198 -11.19 -13.36 -6.39
N GLY A 199 -11.42 -14.64 -6.68
CA GLY A 199 -10.41 -15.58 -7.18
C GLY A 199 -9.40 -16.09 -6.15
N SER A 200 -9.49 -15.66 -4.88
CA SER A 200 -8.64 -16.16 -3.80
C SER A 200 -9.02 -17.58 -3.37
N LYS A 201 -8.07 -18.30 -2.73
CA LYS A 201 -8.37 -19.62 -2.15
C LYS A 201 -9.39 -19.50 -1.01
N LEU A 202 -9.32 -18.40 -0.24
CA LEU A 202 -10.24 -18.15 0.86
C LEU A 202 -11.66 -17.98 0.36
N GLU A 203 -11.88 -17.19 -0.71
CA GLU A 203 -13.21 -17.04 -1.32
C GLU A 203 -13.82 -18.40 -1.68
N LYS A 204 -13.03 -19.25 -2.34
CA LYS A 204 -13.49 -20.62 -2.70
C LYS A 204 -13.86 -21.44 -1.47
N SER A 205 -13.04 -21.37 -0.40
CA SER A 205 -13.32 -22.11 0.84
C SER A 205 -14.57 -21.59 1.54
N VAL A 206 -14.84 -20.29 1.52
CA VAL A 206 -16.06 -19.67 2.05
C VAL A 206 -17.28 -20.11 1.22
N HIS A 207 -17.20 -20.04 -0.11
CA HIS A 207 -18.29 -20.51 -0.99
C HIS A 207 -18.63 -21.99 -0.79
N LEU A 208 -17.61 -22.82 -0.55
CA LEU A 208 -17.77 -24.24 -0.25
C LEU A 208 -18.18 -24.54 1.21
N ARG A 209 -18.39 -23.51 2.03
CA ARG A 209 -18.70 -23.59 3.46
C ARG A 209 -17.68 -24.41 4.27
N GLN A 210 -16.41 -24.40 3.84
CA GLN A 210 -15.30 -25.05 4.54
C GLN A 210 -14.70 -24.13 5.61
N VAL A 211 -14.91 -22.83 5.45
CA VAL A 211 -14.43 -21.78 6.36
C VAL A 211 -15.58 -20.80 6.59
N GLU A 212 -15.80 -20.45 7.84
CA GLU A 212 -16.74 -19.40 8.26
C GLU A 212 -15.98 -18.11 8.55
N LEU A 213 -16.48 -16.99 8.02
CA LEU A 213 -15.92 -15.67 8.30
C LEU A 213 -16.26 -15.25 9.73
N LEU A 214 -15.44 -14.38 10.29
CA LEU A 214 -15.76 -13.77 11.58
C LEU A 214 -16.93 -12.81 11.43
N ASP A 215 -17.63 -12.62 12.53
CA ASP A 215 -18.70 -11.63 12.66
C ASP A 215 -18.13 -10.20 12.51
N ASP A 216 -18.88 -9.33 11.83
CA ASP A 216 -18.46 -7.94 11.58
C ASP A 216 -18.27 -7.15 12.88
N ASP A 217 -19.09 -7.40 13.93
CA ASP A 217 -18.95 -6.76 15.23
C ASP A 217 -17.63 -7.17 15.89
N LEU A 218 -17.23 -8.46 15.79
CA LEU A 218 -15.93 -8.91 16.30
C LEU A 218 -14.75 -8.27 15.55
N ILE A 219 -14.88 -8.08 14.24
CA ILE A 219 -13.85 -7.40 13.42
C ILE A 219 -13.76 -5.93 13.82
N ALA A 220 -14.89 -5.27 14.08
CA ALA A 220 -14.93 -3.91 14.59
C ALA A 220 -14.27 -3.80 15.97
N ASP A 221 -14.58 -4.70 16.90
CA ASP A 221 -13.95 -4.78 18.22
C ASP A 221 -12.43 -4.95 18.11
N MET A 222 -11.95 -5.80 17.18
CA MET A 222 -10.52 -5.96 16.92
C MET A 222 -9.88 -4.65 16.46
N TYR A 223 -10.49 -3.96 15.50
CA TYR A 223 -9.96 -2.72 14.96
C TYR A 223 -9.89 -1.62 16.01
N GLU A 224 -10.94 -1.45 16.81
CA GLU A 224 -10.99 -0.47 17.90
C GLU A 224 -9.93 -0.75 18.97
N ALA A 225 -9.84 -2.02 19.42
CA ALA A 225 -8.87 -2.43 20.42
C ALA A 225 -7.42 -2.22 19.94
N ILE A 226 -7.13 -2.53 18.66
CA ILE A 226 -5.82 -2.29 18.04
C ILE A 226 -5.51 -0.80 18.05
N GLY A 227 -6.45 0.04 17.60
CA GLY A 227 -6.27 1.50 17.56
C GLY A 227 -5.97 2.09 18.94
N LEU A 228 -6.75 1.70 19.96
CA LEU A 228 -6.53 2.14 21.34
C LEU A 228 -5.17 1.71 21.88
N GLU A 229 -4.76 0.45 21.66
CA GLU A 229 -3.45 -0.05 22.13
C GLU A 229 -2.31 0.71 21.45
N LEU A 230 -2.34 0.86 20.12
CA LEU A 230 -1.31 1.59 19.36
C LEU A 230 -1.19 3.04 19.80
N CYS A 231 -2.32 3.75 19.94
CA CYS A 231 -2.31 5.12 20.44
C CYS A 231 -1.73 5.22 21.85
N SER A 232 -2.04 4.25 22.74
CA SER A 232 -1.48 4.20 24.11
C SER A 232 0.04 4.01 24.12
N LYS A 233 0.62 3.48 23.03
CA LYS A 233 2.06 3.23 22.85
C LYS A 233 2.77 4.29 22.02
N GLY A 234 2.10 5.42 21.74
CA GLY A 234 2.66 6.57 21.05
C GLY A 234 2.72 6.45 19.53
N PHE A 235 1.92 5.54 18.95
CA PHE A 235 1.66 5.54 17.51
C PHE A 235 0.49 6.46 17.21
N GLU A 236 0.60 7.20 16.13
CA GLU A 236 -0.48 8.02 15.58
C GLU A 236 -1.09 7.30 14.40
N GLN A 237 -2.42 7.10 14.41
CA GLN A 237 -3.14 6.65 13.23
C GLN A 237 -3.22 7.81 12.25
N TYR A 238 -2.50 7.75 11.14
CA TYR A 238 -2.52 8.83 10.16
C TYR A 238 -3.52 8.60 9.01
N GLU A 239 -3.88 7.34 8.73
CA GLU A 239 -4.98 6.96 7.83
C GLU A 239 -5.63 5.64 8.29
N ILE A 240 -6.67 5.17 7.61
CA ILE A 240 -7.54 4.06 8.04
C ILE A 240 -6.75 2.82 8.49
N SER A 241 -5.70 2.43 7.77
CA SER A 241 -4.97 1.18 7.98
C SER A 241 -3.60 1.37 8.61
N ASN A 242 -3.06 2.59 8.67
CA ASN A 242 -1.65 2.79 9.00
C ASN A 242 -1.43 3.65 10.25
N PHE A 243 -0.52 3.18 11.07
CA PHE A 243 -0.10 3.80 12.32
C PHE A 243 1.41 3.99 12.31
N SER A 244 1.89 5.13 12.78
CA SER A 244 3.33 5.42 12.84
C SER A 244 3.71 6.21 14.08
N LYS A 245 4.98 6.16 14.42
CA LYS A 245 5.58 7.19 15.27
C LYS A 245 5.63 8.49 14.48
N GLN A 246 5.63 9.62 15.16
CA GLN A 246 5.63 10.94 14.53
C GLN A 246 6.78 11.09 13.51
N GLY A 247 6.44 11.48 12.28
CA GLY A 247 7.38 11.68 11.18
C GLY A 247 7.86 10.40 10.49
N MET A 248 7.25 9.24 10.82
CA MET A 248 7.57 7.92 10.24
C MET A 248 6.43 7.37 9.36
N GLU A 249 5.50 8.25 8.95
CA GLU A 249 4.46 7.92 7.98
C GLU A 249 5.11 7.51 6.65
N SER A 250 4.50 6.56 5.93
CA SER A 250 4.95 6.23 4.57
C SER A 250 4.68 7.40 3.64
N LYS A 251 5.74 8.08 3.20
CA LYS A 251 5.63 9.22 2.29
C LYS A 251 5.01 8.81 0.95
N HIS A 252 5.31 7.59 0.50
CA HIS A 252 4.74 7.09 -0.74
C HIS A 252 3.22 6.86 -0.61
N ASN A 253 2.75 6.23 0.48
CA ASN A 253 1.32 6.00 0.70
C ASN A 253 0.56 7.33 0.85
N LEU A 254 1.16 8.33 1.50
CA LEU A 254 0.55 9.65 1.63
C LEU A 254 0.26 10.29 0.27
N LYS A 255 1.04 10.00 -0.78
CA LYS A 255 0.75 10.53 -2.13
C LYS A 255 -0.61 10.12 -2.65
N TYR A 256 -1.02 8.89 -2.39
CA TYR A 256 -2.35 8.40 -2.78
C TYR A 256 -3.46 9.20 -2.09
N TRP A 257 -3.27 9.49 -0.80
CA TRP A 257 -4.29 10.13 0.03
C TRP A 257 -4.31 11.67 -0.12
N THR A 258 -3.21 12.26 -0.58
CA THR A 258 -3.06 13.72 -0.75
C THR A 258 -3.16 14.17 -2.20
N ASP A 259 -3.66 13.30 -3.08
CA ASP A 259 -3.90 13.63 -4.48
C ASP A 259 -2.65 14.09 -5.23
N GLN A 260 -1.51 13.43 -4.95
CA GLN A 260 -0.25 13.69 -5.63
C GLN A 260 -0.02 12.73 -6.80
N VAL A 261 0.81 13.18 -7.73
CA VAL A 261 1.23 12.36 -8.89
C VAL A 261 2.08 11.18 -8.44
N PHE A 262 1.77 10.01 -9.00
CA PHE A 262 2.60 8.82 -8.87
C PHE A 262 2.59 8.00 -10.16
N LEU A 263 3.73 7.42 -10.48
CA LEU A 263 3.91 6.56 -11.65
C LEU A 263 3.99 5.11 -11.19
N GLY A 264 3.23 4.24 -11.86
CA GLY A 264 3.28 2.80 -11.65
C GLY A 264 3.97 2.10 -12.80
N PHE A 265 5.00 1.31 -12.51
CA PHE A 265 5.73 0.49 -13.47
C PHE A 265 5.58 -1.00 -13.16
N GLY A 266 5.56 -1.79 -14.21
CA GLY A 266 5.40 -3.25 -14.09
C GLY A 266 3.99 -3.72 -14.41
N VAL A 267 3.82 -5.05 -14.45
CA VAL A 267 2.54 -5.71 -14.68
C VAL A 267 1.52 -5.31 -13.63
N ALA A 268 0.29 -5.05 -14.03
CA ALA A 268 -0.81 -4.61 -13.16
C ALA A 268 -0.53 -3.34 -12.33
N ALA A 269 0.55 -2.62 -12.59
CA ALA A 269 0.81 -1.36 -11.91
C ALA A 269 -0.18 -0.28 -12.34
N HIS A 270 -0.62 0.52 -11.37
CA HIS A 270 -1.46 1.69 -11.60
C HIS A 270 -0.65 2.96 -11.43
N GLY A 271 -1.01 4.00 -12.17
CA GLY A 271 -0.42 5.33 -12.01
C GLY A 271 -1.45 6.44 -12.17
N MET A 272 -1.09 7.62 -11.67
CA MET A 272 -1.86 8.84 -11.75
C MET A 272 -0.94 9.99 -12.17
N THR A 273 -1.16 10.55 -13.36
CA THR A 273 -0.38 11.64 -13.93
C THR A 273 -1.17 12.95 -13.92
N GLY A 274 -1.64 13.36 -12.75
CA GLY A 274 -2.47 14.54 -12.61
C GLY A 274 -3.90 14.35 -13.08
N ARG A 275 -4.19 14.30 -14.36
CA ARG A 275 -5.56 14.09 -14.90
C ARG A 275 -5.83 12.66 -15.34
N THR A 276 -4.80 11.94 -15.72
CA THR A 276 -4.95 10.61 -16.32
C THR A 276 -4.62 9.53 -15.31
N ARG A 277 -5.57 8.66 -15.03
CA ARG A 277 -5.37 7.41 -14.30
C ARG A 277 -5.17 6.29 -15.31
N TYR A 278 -4.14 5.46 -15.09
CA TYR A 278 -3.87 4.34 -15.98
C TYR A 278 -3.55 3.06 -15.22
N ALA A 279 -3.73 1.92 -15.89
CA ALA A 279 -3.32 0.62 -15.41
C ALA A 279 -2.62 -0.17 -16.52
N ASN A 280 -1.53 -0.83 -16.18
CA ASN A 280 -0.85 -1.76 -17.06
C ASN A 280 -1.58 -3.11 -17.13
N THR A 281 -1.30 -3.87 -18.19
CA THR A 281 -1.85 -5.22 -18.37
C THR A 281 -1.61 -6.11 -17.16
N GLU A 282 -2.61 -6.92 -16.82
CA GLU A 282 -2.58 -7.81 -15.67
C GLU A 282 -1.84 -9.14 -15.93
N THR A 283 -1.50 -9.45 -17.19
CA THR A 283 -0.82 -10.70 -17.51
C THR A 283 0.66 -10.48 -17.78
N LEU A 284 1.50 -11.26 -17.10
CA LEU A 284 2.95 -11.14 -17.18
C LEU A 284 3.48 -11.37 -18.61
N GLN A 285 2.87 -12.34 -19.34
CA GLN A 285 3.26 -12.63 -20.71
C GLN A 285 2.98 -11.43 -21.63
N SER A 286 1.75 -10.86 -21.57
CA SER A 286 1.37 -9.70 -22.39
C SER A 286 2.23 -8.48 -22.08
N TYR A 287 2.61 -8.32 -20.81
CA TYR A 287 3.49 -7.24 -20.38
C TYR A 287 4.87 -7.35 -21.02
N ILE A 288 5.55 -8.50 -20.86
CA ILE A 288 6.90 -8.74 -21.40
C ILE A 288 6.90 -8.64 -22.94
N GLU A 289 5.93 -9.25 -23.61
CA GLU A 289 5.81 -9.22 -25.08
C GLU A 289 5.48 -7.82 -25.60
N GLY A 290 4.62 -7.09 -24.89
CA GLY A 290 4.26 -5.71 -25.24
C GLY A 290 5.48 -4.80 -25.25
N ILE A 291 6.26 -4.81 -24.17
CA ILE A 291 7.49 -4.02 -24.05
C ILE A 291 8.50 -4.42 -25.15
N SER A 292 8.76 -5.72 -25.29
CA SER A 292 9.75 -6.23 -26.29
C SER A 292 9.36 -5.87 -27.73
N ALA A 293 8.06 -5.81 -28.03
CA ALA A 293 7.53 -5.46 -29.34
C ALA A 293 7.21 -3.96 -29.49
N LYS A 294 7.52 -3.14 -28.46
CA LYS A 294 7.18 -1.69 -28.41
C LYS A 294 5.70 -1.43 -28.64
N ARG A 295 4.84 -2.29 -28.14
CA ARG A 295 3.39 -2.16 -28.18
C ARG A 295 2.88 -1.56 -26.84
N PRO A 296 1.75 -0.84 -26.84
CA PRO A 296 1.14 -0.36 -25.60
C PRO A 296 0.88 -1.52 -24.62
N ILE A 297 1.26 -1.33 -23.38
CA ILE A 297 1.00 -2.27 -22.28
C ILE A 297 -0.10 -1.78 -21.35
N THR A 298 -0.50 -0.53 -21.50
CA THR A 298 -1.61 0.06 -20.74
C THR A 298 -2.94 -0.49 -21.26
N THR A 299 -3.72 -1.09 -20.38
CA THR A 299 -5.02 -1.70 -20.69
C THR A 299 -6.20 -0.85 -20.25
N SER A 300 -5.99 0.08 -19.32
CA SER A 300 -6.96 1.06 -18.88
C SER A 300 -6.30 2.42 -18.83
N MET A 301 -6.95 3.40 -19.47
CA MET A 301 -6.55 4.81 -19.41
C MET A 301 -7.82 5.63 -19.32
N GLU A 302 -7.92 6.42 -18.27
CA GLU A 302 -9.09 7.26 -18.00
C GLU A 302 -8.64 8.69 -17.76
N ASP A 303 -9.10 9.59 -18.62
CA ASP A 303 -8.92 11.03 -18.46
C ASP A 303 -10.06 11.54 -17.57
N LEU A 304 -9.74 11.85 -16.34
CA LEU A 304 -10.70 12.33 -15.35
C LEU A 304 -11.05 13.79 -15.63
N ASP A 305 -12.34 14.07 -15.82
CA ASP A 305 -12.81 15.44 -15.82
C ASP A 305 -12.61 16.10 -14.43
N PRO A 306 -12.63 17.43 -14.35
CA PRO A 306 -12.38 18.14 -13.08
C PRO A 306 -13.30 17.73 -11.95
N MET A 307 -14.56 17.36 -12.22
CA MET A 307 -15.50 16.94 -11.18
C MET A 307 -15.16 15.55 -10.64
N ASN A 308 -14.87 14.60 -11.52
CA ASN A 308 -14.47 13.25 -11.12
C ASN A 308 -13.13 13.28 -10.38
N ARG A 309 -12.20 14.11 -10.84
CA ARG A 309 -10.93 14.33 -10.12
C ARG A 309 -11.12 14.93 -8.73
N PHE A 310 -12.01 15.90 -8.61
CA PHE A 310 -12.37 16.50 -7.31
C PHE A 310 -13.02 15.48 -6.36
N ARG A 311 -13.93 14.63 -6.86
CA ARG A 311 -14.55 13.56 -6.07
C ARG A 311 -13.52 12.52 -5.60
N ASP A 312 -12.64 12.08 -6.50
CA ASP A 312 -11.54 11.15 -6.15
C ASP A 312 -10.66 11.75 -5.04
N ALA A 313 -10.27 13.01 -5.17
CA ALA A 313 -9.45 13.69 -4.18
C ALA A 313 -10.15 13.83 -2.82
N LEU A 314 -11.48 14.02 -2.79
CA LEU A 314 -12.28 13.99 -1.57
C LEU A 314 -12.29 12.60 -0.94
N ILE A 315 -12.58 11.55 -1.72
CA ILE A 315 -12.62 10.15 -1.24
C ILE A 315 -11.26 9.76 -0.67
N MET A 316 -10.18 10.01 -1.41
CA MET A 316 -8.83 9.64 -0.98
C MET A 316 -8.40 10.45 0.26
N GLY A 317 -8.68 11.75 0.28
CA GLY A 317 -8.34 12.60 1.41
C GLY A 317 -9.12 12.30 2.69
N LEU A 318 -10.34 11.80 2.58
CA LEU A 318 -11.14 11.35 3.72
C LEU A 318 -10.60 10.08 4.39
N ARG A 319 -9.67 9.36 3.75
CA ARG A 319 -8.96 8.26 4.41
C ARG A 319 -7.99 8.75 5.49
N LEU A 320 -7.49 9.98 5.35
CA LEU A 320 -6.60 10.59 6.35
C LEU A 320 -7.38 10.97 7.62
N ASN A 321 -6.80 10.68 8.79
CA ASN A 321 -7.38 11.10 10.07
C ASN A 321 -7.41 12.62 10.24
N THR A 322 -6.52 13.34 9.55
CA THR A 322 -6.57 14.79 9.45
C THR A 322 -7.71 15.29 8.57
N GLY A 323 -8.29 14.41 7.74
CA GLY A 323 -9.35 14.74 6.80
C GLY A 323 -8.91 15.68 5.68
N VAL A 324 -9.89 16.25 5.00
CA VAL A 324 -9.73 17.11 3.81
C VAL A 324 -9.93 18.59 4.18
N ASP A 325 -9.01 19.42 3.71
CA ASP A 325 -9.16 20.86 3.72
C ASP A 325 -10.03 21.31 2.53
N LEU A 326 -11.27 21.73 2.84
CA LEU A 326 -12.29 22.05 1.83
C LEU A 326 -11.97 23.35 1.08
N ALA A 327 -11.30 24.29 1.73
CA ALA A 327 -10.88 25.52 1.06
C ALA A 327 -9.78 25.24 0.05
N LEU A 328 -8.78 24.44 0.44
CA LEU A 328 -7.66 24.07 -0.41
C LEU A 328 -8.13 23.25 -1.64
N ILE A 329 -8.91 22.19 -1.40
CA ILE A 329 -9.38 21.33 -2.50
C ILE A 329 -10.37 22.06 -3.41
N GLY A 330 -11.25 22.88 -2.84
CA GLY A 330 -12.17 23.72 -3.59
C GLY A 330 -11.44 24.70 -4.52
N SER A 331 -10.40 25.37 -4.02
CA SER A 331 -9.56 26.26 -4.80
C SER A 331 -8.82 25.52 -5.93
N ARG A 332 -8.28 24.31 -5.64
CA ARG A 332 -7.54 23.49 -6.63
C ARG A 332 -8.41 23.09 -7.83
N TYR A 333 -9.67 22.75 -7.60
CA TYR A 333 -10.57 22.23 -8.63
C TYR A 333 -11.62 23.21 -9.13
N GLY A 334 -11.73 24.38 -8.51
CA GLY A 334 -12.69 25.41 -8.90
C GLY A 334 -14.13 25.13 -8.47
N PHE A 335 -14.33 24.38 -7.35
CA PHE A 335 -15.65 24.02 -6.83
C PHE A 335 -15.85 24.56 -5.41
N ASP A 336 -17.11 24.80 -5.03
CA ASP A 336 -17.47 25.02 -3.62
C ASP A 336 -17.50 23.65 -2.91
N ALA A 337 -16.33 23.21 -2.42
CA ALA A 337 -16.18 21.93 -1.75
C ALA A 337 -17.03 21.81 -0.49
N ARG A 338 -17.25 22.89 0.24
CA ARG A 338 -18.04 22.89 1.47
C ARG A 338 -19.52 22.65 1.18
N LEU A 339 -20.07 23.36 0.19
CA LEU A 339 -21.45 23.16 -0.23
C LEU A 339 -21.63 21.74 -0.78
N PHE A 340 -20.74 21.31 -1.65
CA PHE A 340 -20.78 20.00 -2.26
C PHE A 340 -20.76 18.86 -1.23
N VAL A 341 -19.83 18.90 -0.26
CA VAL A 341 -19.76 17.88 0.82
C VAL A 341 -21.02 17.88 1.68
N LYS A 342 -21.54 19.07 2.04
CA LYS A 342 -22.76 19.19 2.82
C LYS A 342 -23.98 18.61 2.10
N GLU A 343 -24.14 18.88 0.82
CA GLU A 343 -25.24 18.34 0.01
C GLU A 343 -25.10 16.83 -0.19
N THR A 344 -23.89 16.36 -0.50
CA THR A 344 -23.60 14.93 -0.75
C THR A 344 -23.83 14.07 0.50
N LEU A 345 -23.47 14.54 1.68
CA LEU A 345 -23.61 13.83 2.94
C LEU A 345 -24.93 14.13 3.68
N CYS A 346 -25.84 14.86 3.03
CA CYS A 346 -27.17 15.14 3.59
C CYS A 346 -27.90 13.85 3.95
N GLY A 347 -28.46 13.81 5.16
CA GLY A 347 -29.17 12.65 5.71
C GLY A 347 -28.28 11.65 6.46
N LEU A 348 -26.97 11.87 6.54
CA LEU A 348 -26.03 11.03 7.30
C LEU A 348 -25.55 11.71 8.60
N GLU A 349 -25.99 12.94 8.90
CA GLU A 349 -25.48 13.78 9.99
C GLU A 349 -25.67 13.13 11.37
N ASN A 350 -26.75 12.37 11.53
CA ASN A 350 -27.10 11.73 12.81
C ASN A 350 -26.43 10.34 13.01
N LEU A 351 -25.65 9.87 12.05
CA LEU A 351 -25.00 8.55 12.11
C LEU A 351 -23.63 8.58 12.80
N ASP A 352 -23.13 9.76 13.14
CA ASP A 352 -21.78 9.94 13.72
C ASP A 352 -20.66 9.32 12.88
N LEU A 353 -20.72 9.53 11.55
CA LEU A 353 -19.72 8.98 10.63
C LEU A 353 -18.67 10.00 10.19
N PHE A 354 -18.98 11.28 10.25
CA PHE A 354 -18.11 12.37 9.84
C PHE A 354 -18.38 13.64 10.65
N VAL A 355 -17.40 14.53 10.65
CA VAL A 355 -17.54 15.88 11.19
C VAL A 355 -17.08 16.90 10.15
N ILE A 356 -17.76 18.06 10.10
CA ILE A 356 -17.36 19.22 9.31
C ILE A 356 -17.06 20.35 10.30
N GLU A 357 -15.77 20.66 10.46
CA GLU A 357 -15.28 21.71 11.35
C GLU A 357 -14.65 22.84 10.54
N ARG A 358 -15.27 24.00 10.51
CA ARG A 358 -14.82 25.15 9.71
C ARG A 358 -14.65 24.74 8.23
N ASP A 359 -13.41 24.71 7.75
CA ASP A 359 -13.07 24.37 6.36
C ASP A 359 -12.46 22.95 6.23
N ARG A 360 -12.69 22.08 7.22
CA ARG A 360 -12.16 20.72 7.22
C ARG A 360 -13.26 19.70 7.45
N THR A 361 -13.22 18.60 6.70
CA THR A 361 -14.08 17.43 6.92
C THR A 361 -13.21 16.20 7.15
N LYS A 362 -13.59 15.36 8.12
CA LYS A 362 -12.89 14.12 8.46
C LYS A 362 -13.88 13.04 8.90
N LEU A 363 -13.49 11.79 8.80
CA LEU A 363 -14.24 10.67 9.38
C LEU A 363 -14.06 10.66 10.90
N THR A 364 -15.11 10.23 11.60
CA THR A 364 -15.04 9.84 13.03
C THR A 364 -14.42 8.44 13.15
N ASP A 365 -14.18 7.95 14.37
CA ASP A 365 -13.72 6.57 14.60
C ASP A 365 -14.71 5.56 14.01
N ARG A 366 -16.02 5.79 14.25
CA ARG A 366 -17.09 5.00 13.65
C ARG A 366 -17.13 5.14 12.12
N GLY A 367 -16.89 6.36 11.62
CA GLY A 367 -16.85 6.63 10.18
C GLY A 367 -15.71 5.92 9.46
N ARG A 368 -14.57 5.65 10.12
CA ARG A 368 -13.48 4.86 9.54
C ARG A 368 -13.86 3.40 9.33
N LEU A 369 -14.56 2.80 10.29
CA LEU A 369 -15.09 1.44 10.17
C LEU A 369 -16.14 1.32 9.05
N LEU A 370 -16.97 2.34 8.90
CA LEU A 370 -18.08 2.37 7.94
C LEU A 370 -17.80 3.31 6.75
N SER A 371 -16.54 3.53 6.43
CA SER A 371 -16.11 4.52 5.43
C SER A 371 -16.73 4.33 4.05
N ASN A 372 -17.05 3.10 3.66
CA ASN A 372 -17.71 2.80 2.41
C ASN A 372 -19.09 3.46 2.29
N ILE A 373 -19.81 3.69 3.41
CA ILE A 373 -21.10 4.41 3.42
C ILE A 373 -20.88 5.87 2.98
N ILE A 374 -19.78 6.47 3.43
CA ILE A 374 -19.42 7.84 3.07
C ILE A 374 -18.87 7.89 1.63
N PHE A 375 -17.92 7.00 1.29
CA PHE A 375 -17.26 7.03 -0.01
C PHE A 375 -18.23 6.79 -1.15
N SER A 376 -19.21 5.90 -0.98
CA SER A 376 -20.24 5.63 -2.00
C SER A 376 -21.16 6.82 -2.31
N ARG A 377 -21.18 7.86 -1.46
CA ARG A 377 -21.95 9.08 -1.73
C ARG A 377 -21.27 10.02 -2.73
N PHE A 378 -19.95 9.90 -2.86
CA PHE A 378 -19.17 10.74 -3.76
C PHE A 378 -18.98 10.15 -5.17
N VAL A 379 -19.36 8.88 -5.39
CA VAL A 379 -19.25 8.17 -6.68
C VAL A 379 -20.37 8.56 -7.64
#